data_e14862a2b08033cae3d9eda1c618c4f5
#
_entry.id   e14862a2b08033cae3d9eda1c618c4f5
#
_cell.length_a   1.000
_cell.length_b   1.000
_cell.length_c   1.000
_cell.angle_alpha   90.00
_cell.angle_beta   90.00
_cell.angle_gamma   90.00
#
_symmetry.space_group_name_H-M   'P 1'
#
loop_
_entity.id
_entity.type
_entity.pdbx_description
1 polymer ?
#
loop_
_entity_poly.entity_id
_entity_poly.type
_entity_poly.pdbx_seq_one_letter_code
_entity_poly.pdbx_strand_id
1 'polypeptide(L)'
;MNYAQRGLAYEAEEADRFVYAQQTPAERQATNPALSKDPDLLAGPALLTAPDGDDDDDRNQGFLWDQAIRAGLSVRNYGFSDASVYDAGAPGAIPVIREPWKTGTRIYTPGDRLLAKRSDPYFRGFDQKLPDYWRMLEWRREFDAADAAGKVPALTLLRLSHDHFGDFKEAIDGVNTVETEMADNDYALGTVVEAIANSRVAGSTLVFVIEDDAQNGADHVDARRSFAFVAGPYVRQGAVVSTRYTTVNVLR
;
A
#
# COMPACT_ATOMS: atom_id res chain seq x y z
N MET A 1 22.78 5.26 4.20
CA MET A 1 23.59 5.30 2.94
C MET A 1 22.95 6.34 2.04
N ASN A 2 23.70 7.27 1.45
CA ASN A 2 23.10 8.30 0.60
C ASN A 2 22.92 7.77 -0.83
N TYR A 3 21.72 7.46 -1.20
CA TYR A 3 21.39 6.86 -2.51
C TYR A 3 21.53 7.82 -3.67
N ALA A 4 21.41 9.11 -3.43
CA ALA A 4 21.63 10.14 -4.44
C ALA A 4 23.02 10.06 -5.07
N GLN A 5 24.01 9.54 -4.36
CA GLN A 5 25.35 9.30 -4.87
C GLN A 5 25.43 8.20 -5.93
N ARG A 6 24.39 7.39 -6.12
CA ARG A 6 24.37 6.36 -7.15
C ARG A 6 23.82 6.84 -8.49
N GLY A 7 23.59 8.13 -8.64
CA GLY A 7 23.15 8.73 -9.90
C GLY A 7 21.73 8.34 -10.32
N LEU A 8 20.96 7.75 -9.46
CA LEU A 8 19.58 7.40 -9.71
C LEU A 8 18.66 8.44 -9.11
N ALA A 9 17.63 8.83 -9.84
CA ALA A 9 16.54 9.61 -9.29
C ALA A 9 15.98 8.83 -8.14
N TYR A 10 15.98 9.43 -7.00
CA TYR A 10 15.83 8.73 -5.80
C TYR A 10 14.90 9.49 -4.88
N GLU A 11 14.07 8.76 -4.27
CA GLU A 11 13.25 9.21 -3.20
C GLU A 11 13.98 8.99 -1.89
N ALA A 12 14.56 10.05 -1.33
CA ALA A 12 14.64 10.11 0.10
C ALA A 12 13.25 10.57 0.54
N GLU A 13 12.70 9.90 1.50
CA GLU A 13 11.50 10.39 2.15
C GLU A 13 11.65 11.88 2.37
N GLU A 14 10.73 12.67 1.83
CA GLU A 14 10.53 14.09 2.04
C GLU A 14 11.33 15.06 1.17
N ALA A 15 12.67 15.07 1.16
CA ALA A 15 13.39 16.25 0.62
C ALA A 15 13.75 16.14 -0.87
N ASP A 16 14.22 14.99 -1.30
CA ASP A 16 14.74 14.82 -2.67
C ASP A 16 13.64 14.46 -3.67
N ARG A 17 12.52 13.95 -3.19
CA ARG A 17 11.38 13.51 -3.98
C ARG A 17 10.77 14.64 -4.80
N PHE A 18 10.57 15.78 -4.20
CA PHE A 18 9.98 16.96 -4.85
C PHE A 18 10.85 17.53 -5.96
N VAL A 19 12.16 17.54 -5.79
CA VAL A 19 13.08 18.09 -6.79
C VAL A 19 13.03 17.27 -8.09
N TYR A 20 13.00 15.95 -7.97
CA TYR A 20 13.01 15.09 -9.16
C TYR A 20 11.62 14.83 -9.72
N ALA A 21 10.60 14.75 -8.89
CA ALA A 21 9.24 14.48 -9.33
C ALA A 21 8.62 15.63 -10.12
N GLN A 22 9.01 16.87 -9.84
CA GLN A 22 8.56 18.05 -10.59
C GLN A 22 9.28 18.29 -11.91
N GLN A 23 10.39 17.59 -12.15
CA GLN A 23 11.17 17.74 -13.38
C GLN A 23 10.69 16.79 -14.47
N THR A 24 10.70 17.25 -15.69
CA THR A 24 10.54 16.36 -16.85
C THR A 24 11.72 15.37 -16.96
N PRO A 25 11.58 14.23 -17.65
CA PRO A 25 12.71 13.32 -17.88
C PRO A 25 13.95 14.00 -18.48
N ALA A 26 13.76 14.98 -19.36
CA ALA A 26 14.86 15.73 -19.97
C ALA A 26 15.56 16.63 -18.95
N GLU A 27 14.81 17.32 -18.10
CA GLU A 27 15.37 18.17 -17.03
C GLU A 27 16.11 17.34 -15.99
N ARG A 28 15.60 16.18 -15.62
CA ARG A 28 16.29 15.25 -14.72
C ARG A 28 17.61 14.77 -15.30
N GLN A 29 17.61 14.40 -16.56
CA GLN A 29 18.85 14.02 -17.25
C GLN A 29 19.85 15.18 -17.39
N ALA A 30 19.37 16.40 -17.57
CA ALA A 30 20.23 17.56 -17.57
C ALA A 30 20.84 17.84 -16.18
N THR A 31 20.06 17.63 -15.11
CA THR A 31 20.54 17.76 -13.73
C THR A 31 21.51 16.65 -13.35
N ASN A 32 21.25 15.43 -13.79
CA ASN A 32 22.11 14.28 -13.53
C ASN A 32 22.25 13.41 -14.80
N PRO A 33 23.31 13.63 -15.61
CA PRO A 33 23.53 12.87 -16.84
C PRO A 33 23.71 11.35 -16.65
N ALA A 34 24.00 10.90 -15.43
CA ALA A 34 24.13 9.49 -15.09
C ALA A 34 22.79 8.78 -14.86
N LEU A 35 21.68 9.52 -14.82
CA LEU A 35 20.36 8.94 -14.70
C LEU A 35 20.05 7.99 -15.87
N SER A 36 19.43 6.89 -15.54
CA SER A 36 18.89 5.96 -16.53
C SER A 36 17.89 6.68 -17.44
N LYS A 37 17.92 6.31 -18.72
CA LYS A 37 16.94 6.77 -19.72
C LYS A 37 15.66 5.91 -19.73
N ASP A 38 15.58 4.93 -18.84
CA ASP A 38 14.44 4.06 -18.74
C ASP A 38 13.20 4.88 -18.30
N PRO A 39 12.15 4.97 -19.14
CA PRO A 39 10.98 5.76 -18.82
C PRO A 39 10.17 5.18 -17.64
N ASP A 40 10.37 3.92 -17.31
CA ASP A 40 9.68 3.25 -16.21
C ASP A 40 10.31 3.54 -14.85
N LEU A 41 11.49 4.19 -14.82
CA LEU A 41 12.16 4.55 -13.57
C LEU A 41 11.70 5.86 -12.96
N LEU A 42 11.16 6.72 -13.77
CA LEU A 42 10.87 8.08 -13.36
C LEU A 42 9.40 8.36 -13.61
N ALA A 43 8.68 8.64 -12.57
CA ALA A 43 7.36 9.23 -12.67
C ALA A 43 7.44 10.54 -13.48
N GLY A 44 6.33 10.99 -13.94
CA GLY A 44 6.17 12.31 -14.54
C GLY A 44 6.38 13.44 -13.53
N PRO A 45 5.84 14.62 -13.77
CA PRO A 45 5.79 15.71 -12.80
C PRO A 45 5.18 15.25 -11.46
N ALA A 46 5.52 15.89 -10.36
CA ALA A 46 5.05 15.54 -9.02
C ALA A 46 3.52 15.36 -8.92
N LEU A 47 2.79 16.16 -9.67
CA LEU A 47 1.32 16.05 -9.79
C LEU A 47 0.83 14.72 -10.38
N LEU A 48 1.71 13.92 -10.95
CA LEU A 48 1.41 12.61 -11.53
C LEU A 48 2.07 11.47 -10.76
N THR A 49 2.81 11.76 -9.71
CA THR A 49 3.32 10.75 -8.79
C THR A 49 2.23 10.29 -7.86
N ALA A 50 2.32 9.07 -7.39
CA ALA A 50 1.41 8.58 -6.38
C ALA A 50 1.57 9.42 -5.11
N PRO A 51 0.50 10.04 -4.60
CA PRO A 51 0.56 10.80 -3.38
C PRO A 51 0.71 9.87 -2.18
N ASP A 52 1.30 10.36 -1.14
CA ASP A 52 1.39 9.70 0.17
C ASP A 52 0.03 9.57 0.86
N GLY A 53 -1.02 10.06 0.23
CA GLY A 53 -2.37 10.01 0.76
C GLY A 53 -2.84 11.29 1.42
N ASP A 54 -1.96 12.23 1.71
CA ASP A 54 -2.29 13.45 2.45
C ASP A 54 -2.52 14.67 1.55
N ASP A 55 -2.22 14.58 0.26
CA ASP A 55 -2.26 15.73 -0.61
C ASP A 55 -3.64 15.93 -1.25
N ASP A 56 -4.30 16.99 -0.81
CA ASP A 56 -5.56 17.45 -1.38
C ASP A 56 -5.46 17.82 -2.88
N ASP A 57 -4.26 18.09 -3.36
CA ASP A 57 -3.98 18.52 -4.74
C ASP A 57 -3.88 17.34 -5.73
N ASP A 58 -3.74 16.12 -5.23
CA ASP A 58 -3.59 14.91 -6.05
C ASP A 58 -4.92 14.30 -6.51
N ARG A 59 -6.01 14.94 -6.21
CA ARG A 59 -7.36 14.49 -6.58
C ARG A 59 -7.51 14.40 -8.09
N ASN A 60 -7.95 13.23 -8.55
CA ASN A 60 -8.16 12.92 -9.98
C ASN A 60 -6.86 12.84 -10.81
N GLN A 61 -5.73 12.58 -10.21
CA GLN A 61 -4.44 12.51 -10.90
C GLN A 61 -4.16 11.14 -11.55
N GLY A 62 -5.12 10.25 -11.57
CA GLY A 62 -5.00 9.02 -12.33
C GLY A 62 -4.57 7.82 -11.53
N PHE A 63 -4.91 7.76 -10.26
CA PHE A 63 -4.76 6.57 -9.44
C PHE A 63 -5.41 5.34 -10.06
N LEU A 64 -4.92 4.17 -9.70
CA LEU A 64 -5.47 2.90 -10.16
C LEU A 64 -6.99 2.80 -9.89
N TRP A 65 -7.43 3.23 -8.72
CA TRP A 65 -8.85 3.23 -8.36
C TRP A 65 -9.66 4.21 -9.20
N ASP A 66 -9.11 5.36 -9.57
CA ASP A 66 -9.78 6.32 -10.46
C ASP A 66 -10.08 5.70 -11.82
N GLN A 67 -9.09 5.02 -12.38
CA GLN A 67 -9.26 4.37 -13.68
C GLN A 67 -10.24 3.19 -13.59
N ALA A 68 -10.17 2.40 -12.54
CA ALA A 68 -11.11 1.30 -12.29
C ALA A 68 -12.55 1.83 -12.17
N ILE A 69 -12.76 2.89 -11.39
CA ILE A 69 -14.07 3.52 -11.21
C ILE A 69 -14.59 4.11 -12.53
N ARG A 70 -13.75 4.81 -13.28
CA ARG A 70 -14.11 5.35 -14.62
C ARG A 70 -14.47 4.24 -15.61
N ALA A 71 -13.83 3.09 -15.50
CA ALA A 71 -14.15 1.91 -16.29
C ALA A 71 -15.42 1.18 -15.82
N GLY A 72 -16.10 1.68 -14.78
CA GLY A 72 -17.32 1.09 -14.25
C GLY A 72 -17.08 -0.15 -13.37
N LEU A 73 -15.85 -0.39 -12.96
CA LEU A 73 -15.51 -1.51 -12.10
C LEU A 73 -15.89 -1.23 -10.63
N SER A 74 -16.24 -2.29 -9.92
CA SER A 74 -16.44 -2.20 -8.47
C SER A 74 -15.10 -2.16 -7.75
N VAL A 75 -14.96 -1.19 -6.84
CA VAL A 75 -13.74 -0.96 -6.05
C VAL A 75 -14.07 -1.02 -4.57
N ARG A 76 -13.21 -1.67 -3.78
CA ARG A 76 -13.25 -1.65 -2.33
C ARG A 76 -11.88 -1.33 -1.78
N ASN A 77 -11.84 -0.38 -0.84
CA ASN A 77 -10.62 0.15 -0.25
C ASN A 77 -10.55 -0.17 1.24
N TYR A 78 -9.39 -0.65 1.66
CA TYR A 78 -9.01 -0.96 3.02
C TYR A 78 -7.66 -0.27 3.32
N GLY A 79 -7.72 0.99 3.76
CA GLY A 79 -6.58 1.72 4.30
C GLY A 79 -5.79 2.63 3.37
N PHE A 80 -6.10 2.72 2.07
CA PHE A 80 -5.45 3.67 1.17
C PHE A 80 -6.10 5.05 1.20
N SER A 81 -5.31 6.11 1.00
CA SER A 81 -5.73 7.51 1.04
C SER A 81 -6.39 7.85 2.39
N ASP A 82 -5.64 7.67 3.47
CA ASP A 82 -6.14 7.81 4.84
C ASP A 82 -5.96 9.26 5.32
N ALA A 83 -7.06 9.89 5.70
CA ALA A 83 -7.10 11.20 6.34
C ALA A 83 -7.45 11.12 7.83
N SER A 84 -7.32 9.95 8.43
CA SER A 84 -7.59 9.73 9.85
C SER A 84 -6.42 10.21 10.70
N VAL A 85 -6.70 10.65 11.92
CA VAL A 85 -5.69 11.07 12.88
C VAL A 85 -5.50 9.97 13.93
N TYR A 86 -4.32 9.37 13.98
CA TYR A 86 -3.99 8.28 14.91
C TYR A 86 -3.02 8.69 16.02
N ASP A 87 -2.41 9.88 15.94
CA ASP A 87 -1.47 10.35 16.95
C ASP A 87 -2.15 10.66 18.26
N ALA A 88 -1.75 9.95 19.30
CA ALA A 88 -2.28 10.14 20.63
C ALA A 88 -2.08 11.59 21.11
N GLY A 89 -3.16 12.23 21.55
CA GLY A 89 -3.14 13.62 21.99
C GLY A 89 -3.43 14.65 20.89
N ALA A 90 -3.44 14.29 19.63
CA ALA A 90 -3.86 15.17 18.57
C ALA A 90 -5.41 15.39 18.64
N PRO A 91 -5.90 16.60 18.26
CA PRO A 91 -7.33 16.83 18.16
C PRO A 91 -8.00 15.86 17.18
N GLY A 92 -9.00 15.13 17.67
CA GLY A 92 -9.70 14.14 16.84
C GLY A 92 -9.01 12.78 16.71
N ALA A 93 -7.95 12.54 17.49
CA ALA A 93 -7.24 11.28 17.49
C ALA A 93 -8.16 10.07 17.73
N ILE A 94 -8.02 9.09 16.87
CA ILE A 94 -8.80 7.85 16.91
C ILE A 94 -8.03 6.83 17.77
N PRO A 95 -8.60 6.35 18.87
CA PRO A 95 -7.94 5.38 19.74
C PRO A 95 -7.72 4.04 19.01
N VAL A 96 -6.78 3.26 19.51
CA VAL A 96 -6.57 1.90 19.01
C VAL A 96 -7.73 1.01 19.43
N ILE A 97 -8.48 0.49 18.47
CA ILE A 97 -9.65 -0.39 18.68
C ILE A 97 -9.46 -1.66 17.83
N ARG A 98 -9.49 -2.82 18.47
CA ARG A 98 -9.29 -4.11 17.81
C ARG A 98 -10.43 -4.49 16.86
N GLU A 99 -11.66 -4.32 17.31
CA GLU A 99 -12.87 -4.77 16.61
C GLU A 99 -13.92 -3.66 16.54
N PRO A 100 -13.65 -2.56 15.82
CA PRO A 100 -14.51 -1.39 15.79
C PRO A 100 -15.90 -1.68 15.22
N TRP A 101 -16.03 -2.67 14.35
CA TRP A 101 -17.31 -3.10 13.79
C TRP A 101 -18.29 -3.63 14.86
N LYS A 102 -17.81 -4.18 15.96
CA LYS A 102 -18.67 -4.66 17.05
C LYS A 102 -19.41 -3.54 17.77
N THR A 103 -18.81 -2.35 17.80
CA THR A 103 -19.40 -1.16 18.42
C THR A 103 -19.96 -0.17 17.39
N GLY A 104 -19.70 -0.38 16.10
CA GLY A 104 -20.04 0.55 15.04
C GLY A 104 -19.16 1.81 15.04
N THR A 105 -18.01 1.77 15.71
CA THR A 105 -17.11 2.91 15.82
C THR A 105 -16.31 3.07 14.53
N ARG A 106 -16.53 4.17 13.82
CA ARG A 106 -15.74 4.48 12.63
C ARG A 106 -14.32 4.87 13.04
N ILE A 107 -13.33 4.24 12.44
CA ILE A 107 -11.90 4.46 12.75
C ILE A 107 -11.08 4.82 11.51
N TYR A 108 -11.74 5.01 10.37
CA TYR A 108 -11.10 5.32 9.12
C TYR A 108 -11.92 6.37 8.34
N THR A 109 -11.21 7.32 7.77
CA THR A 109 -11.77 8.35 6.88
C THR A 109 -10.89 8.46 5.65
N PRO A 110 -11.39 8.16 4.46
CA PRO A 110 -10.63 8.35 3.23
C PRO A 110 -10.45 9.83 2.92
N GLY A 111 -9.25 10.23 2.51
CA GLY A 111 -8.95 11.56 1.97
C GLY A 111 -9.55 11.73 0.56
N ASP A 112 -9.42 10.72 -0.27
CA ASP A 112 -9.97 10.75 -1.63
C ASP A 112 -11.50 10.60 -1.63
N ARG A 113 -12.17 11.54 -2.30
CA ARG A 113 -13.64 11.58 -2.41
C ARG A 113 -14.23 10.41 -3.18
N LEU A 114 -13.50 9.86 -4.15
CA LEU A 114 -13.96 8.70 -4.92
C LEU A 114 -13.95 7.44 -4.08
N LEU A 115 -13.07 7.37 -3.09
CA LEU A 115 -13.00 6.28 -2.14
C LEU A 115 -14.00 6.41 -0.99
N ALA A 116 -14.60 7.57 -0.75
CA ALA A 116 -15.45 7.85 0.41
C ALA A 116 -16.58 6.83 0.63
N LYS A 117 -17.21 6.34 -0.45
CA LYS A 117 -18.28 5.32 -0.40
C LYS A 117 -17.78 3.90 -0.67
N ARG A 118 -16.50 3.74 -0.89
CA ARG A 118 -15.85 2.49 -1.29
C ARG A 118 -14.89 1.96 -0.23
N SER A 119 -14.64 2.74 0.79
CA SER A 119 -13.74 2.38 1.88
C SER A 119 -14.51 1.73 3.04
N ASP A 120 -13.84 0.78 3.68
CA ASP A 120 -14.31 0.23 4.94
C ASP A 120 -14.07 1.23 6.08
N PRO A 121 -15.10 1.61 6.83
CA PRO A 121 -14.95 2.58 7.92
C PRO A 121 -14.36 1.99 9.20
N TYR A 122 -14.18 0.68 9.26
CA TYR A 122 -13.70 -0.07 10.42
C TYR A 122 -12.28 -0.61 10.22
N PHE A 123 -11.74 -0.49 9.02
CA PHE A 123 -10.38 -0.89 8.71
C PHE A 123 -9.43 0.27 9.06
N ARG A 124 -8.53 0.06 10.03
CA ARG A 124 -7.55 1.07 10.42
C ARG A 124 -6.51 1.22 9.33
N GLY A 125 -6.26 2.45 8.90
CA GLY A 125 -5.25 2.76 7.92
C GLY A 125 -3.82 2.57 8.45
N PHE A 126 -2.88 3.35 7.96
CA PHE A 126 -1.48 3.22 8.36
C PHE A 126 -1.28 3.65 9.82
N ASP A 127 -1.07 2.68 10.68
CA ASP A 127 -0.78 2.87 12.10
C ASP A 127 -0.19 1.59 12.70
N GLN A 128 1.07 1.61 13.07
CA GLN A 128 1.81 0.48 13.61
C GLN A 128 1.40 0.07 15.04
N LYS A 129 0.56 0.87 15.70
CA LYS A 129 0.04 0.54 17.04
C LYS A 129 -0.98 -0.60 17.03
N LEU A 130 -1.66 -0.81 15.89
CA LEU A 130 -2.62 -1.89 15.72
C LEU A 130 -2.03 -3.02 14.87
N PRO A 131 -1.96 -4.26 15.38
CA PRO A 131 -1.53 -5.40 14.59
C PRO A 131 -2.34 -5.62 13.30
N ASP A 132 -1.66 -6.05 12.23
CA ASP A 132 -2.28 -6.42 10.96
C ASP A 132 -3.24 -7.59 11.08
N TYR A 133 -3.07 -8.41 12.12
CA TYR A 133 -4.04 -9.42 12.51
C TYR A 133 -5.47 -8.87 12.63
N TRP A 134 -5.64 -7.70 13.24
CA TRP A 134 -6.97 -7.09 13.40
C TRP A 134 -7.48 -6.47 12.10
N ARG A 135 -6.59 -5.92 11.29
CA ARG A 135 -6.91 -5.45 9.93
C ARG A 135 -7.40 -6.59 9.05
N MET A 136 -6.66 -7.70 9.07
CA MET A 136 -7.01 -8.91 8.34
C MET A 136 -8.37 -9.47 8.77
N LEU A 137 -8.69 -9.48 10.07
CA LEU A 137 -9.98 -9.95 10.54
C LEU A 137 -11.14 -9.10 10.04
N GLU A 138 -10.99 -7.77 9.99
CA GLU A 138 -12.02 -6.89 9.42
C GLU A 138 -12.18 -7.11 7.92
N TRP A 139 -11.07 -7.13 7.19
CA TRP A 139 -11.11 -7.46 5.77
C TRP A 139 -11.79 -8.82 5.54
N ARG A 140 -11.43 -9.82 6.32
CA ARG A 140 -11.98 -11.18 6.20
C ARG A 140 -13.49 -11.22 6.43
N ARG A 141 -13.97 -10.48 7.42
CA ARG A 141 -15.40 -10.34 7.73
C ARG A 141 -16.20 -9.84 6.52
N GLU A 142 -15.72 -8.79 5.84
CA GLU A 142 -16.36 -8.26 4.63
C GLU A 142 -16.18 -9.20 3.43
N PHE A 143 -14.98 -9.73 3.26
CA PHE A 143 -14.66 -10.63 2.14
C PHE A 143 -15.55 -11.88 2.16
N ASP A 144 -15.65 -12.55 3.30
CA ASP A 144 -16.48 -13.75 3.43
C ASP A 144 -17.97 -13.47 3.11
N ALA A 145 -18.48 -12.32 3.55
CA ALA A 145 -19.84 -11.91 3.23
C ALA A 145 -20.01 -11.59 1.73
N ALA A 146 -19.03 -10.93 1.12
CA ALA A 146 -19.04 -10.60 -0.29
C ALA A 146 -18.91 -11.85 -1.18
N ASP A 147 -18.04 -12.78 -0.81
CA ASP A 147 -17.87 -14.05 -1.52
C ASP A 147 -19.15 -14.90 -1.45
N ALA A 148 -19.74 -15.04 -0.26
CA ALA A 148 -21.00 -15.74 -0.09
C ALA A 148 -22.13 -15.14 -0.93
N ALA A 149 -22.15 -13.81 -1.08
CA ALA A 149 -23.12 -13.09 -1.88
C ALA A 149 -22.81 -13.06 -3.39
N GLY A 150 -21.64 -13.54 -3.82
CA GLY A 150 -21.15 -13.40 -5.21
C GLY A 150 -20.91 -11.95 -5.61
N LYS A 151 -20.44 -11.10 -4.69
CA LYS A 151 -20.28 -9.67 -4.85
C LYS A 151 -18.87 -9.18 -4.50
N VAL A 152 -17.87 -10.06 -4.62
CA VAL A 152 -16.47 -9.64 -4.43
C VAL A 152 -16.14 -8.54 -5.43
N PRO A 153 -15.56 -7.41 -5.00
CA PRO A 153 -15.22 -6.31 -5.89
C PRO A 153 -14.20 -6.70 -6.95
N ALA A 154 -14.27 -6.05 -8.12
CA ALA A 154 -13.32 -6.27 -9.21
C ALA A 154 -11.91 -5.78 -8.87
N LEU A 155 -11.80 -4.72 -8.07
CA LEU A 155 -10.54 -4.23 -7.51
C LEU A 155 -10.70 -4.09 -6.00
N THR A 156 -9.80 -4.73 -5.26
CA THR A 156 -9.63 -4.54 -3.82
C THR A 156 -8.25 -3.98 -3.54
N LEU A 157 -8.20 -2.91 -2.79
CA LEU A 157 -6.99 -2.28 -2.29
C LEU A 157 -6.90 -2.59 -0.80
N LEU A 158 -5.83 -3.25 -0.37
CA LEU A 158 -5.62 -3.64 1.02
C LEU A 158 -4.22 -3.20 1.46
N ARG A 159 -4.14 -2.37 2.49
CA ARG A 159 -2.88 -1.90 3.09
C ARG A 159 -2.67 -2.58 4.43
N LEU A 160 -1.59 -3.31 4.57
CA LEU A 160 -1.05 -3.79 5.84
C LEU A 160 0.07 -2.83 6.25
N SER A 161 0.38 -2.73 7.54
CA SER A 161 1.27 -1.68 8.06
C SER A 161 2.52 -2.21 8.74
N HIS A 162 2.57 -3.49 9.09
CA HIS A 162 3.67 -4.08 9.87
C HIS A 162 4.83 -4.59 9.00
N ASP A 163 4.88 -4.22 7.73
CA ASP A 163 6.09 -4.18 6.91
C ASP A 163 6.99 -3.01 7.28
N HIS A 164 6.41 -1.92 7.78
CA HIS A 164 7.09 -0.75 8.33
C HIS A 164 7.19 -0.86 9.85
N PHE A 165 8.40 -0.90 10.39
CA PHE A 165 8.63 -1.13 11.83
C PHE A 165 8.58 0.16 12.63
N GLY A 166 7.84 0.17 13.73
CA GLY A 166 7.77 1.34 14.59
C GLY A 166 6.74 1.23 15.72
N ASP A 167 6.53 2.34 16.41
CA ASP A 167 5.56 2.49 17.51
C ASP A 167 5.65 1.42 18.61
N PHE A 168 6.81 0.79 18.80
CA PHE A 168 7.04 -0.35 19.68
C PHE A 168 6.55 -0.18 21.12
N LYS A 169 6.49 1.08 21.61
CA LYS A 169 6.01 1.36 22.97
C LYS A 169 4.48 1.40 23.06
N GLU A 170 3.82 1.69 21.97
CA GLU A 170 2.38 1.93 21.91
C GLU A 170 1.63 0.78 21.23
N ALA A 171 2.35 -0.07 20.50
CA ALA A 171 1.78 -1.23 19.86
C ALA A 171 1.16 -2.20 20.87
N ILE A 172 -0.07 -2.64 20.55
CA ILE A 172 -0.84 -3.51 21.44
C ILE A 172 -0.54 -4.99 21.18
N ASP A 173 -0.99 -5.85 22.08
CA ASP A 173 -0.98 -7.32 21.95
C ASP A 173 0.42 -7.95 21.91
N GLY A 174 1.46 -7.20 22.31
CA GLY A 174 2.83 -7.70 22.31
C GLY A 174 3.46 -7.75 20.91
N VAL A 175 2.82 -7.18 19.90
CA VAL A 175 3.38 -7.03 18.55
C VAL A 175 4.15 -5.72 18.52
N ASN A 176 5.33 -5.73 19.15
CA ASN A 176 6.08 -4.52 19.51
C ASN A 176 7.60 -4.66 19.36
N THR A 177 8.03 -5.57 18.51
CA THR A 177 9.43 -5.69 18.06
C THR A 177 9.42 -5.94 16.55
N VAL A 178 10.55 -5.71 15.89
CA VAL A 178 10.71 -5.97 14.46
C VAL A 178 10.25 -7.39 14.09
N GLU A 179 10.67 -8.39 14.88
CA GLU A 179 10.32 -9.79 14.61
C GLU A 179 8.83 -10.07 14.77
N THR A 180 8.19 -9.45 15.76
CA THR A 180 6.75 -9.66 15.99
C THR A 180 5.92 -8.91 14.97
N GLU A 181 6.31 -7.73 14.52
CA GLU A 181 5.65 -6.99 13.45
C GLU A 181 5.77 -7.73 12.12
N MET A 182 6.97 -8.19 11.75
CA MET A 182 7.16 -9.02 10.55
C MET A 182 6.30 -10.30 10.58
N ALA A 183 6.28 -10.98 11.71
CA ALA A 183 5.48 -12.22 11.85
C ALA A 183 3.97 -11.95 11.77
N ASP A 184 3.50 -10.83 12.29
CA ASP A 184 2.11 -10.41 12.22
C ASP A 184 1.70 -10.05 10.79
N ASN A 185 2.54 -9.28 10.09
CA ASN A 185 2.33 -8.94 8.68
C ASN A 185 2.29 -10.19 7.79
N ASP A 186 3.29 -11.08 7.92
CA ASP A 186 3.36 -12.34 7.16
C ASP A 186 2.14 -13.23 7.43
N TYR A 187 1.74 -13.35 8.69
CA TYR A 187 0.54 -14.11 9.05
C TYR A 187 -0.74 -13.50 8.47
N ALA A 188 -0.89 -12.18 8.55
CA ALA A 188 -2.06 -11.49 8.01
C ALA A 188 -2.13 -11.64 6.49
N LEU A 189 -1.02 -11.42 5.79
CA LEU A 189 -0.91 -11.62 4.36
C LEU A 189 -1.20 -13.06 3.94
N GLY A 190 -0.58 -14.02 4.60
CA GLY A 190 -0.80 -15.45 4.34
C GLY A 190 -2.27 -15.84 4.47
N THR A 191 -2.93 -15.34 5.52
CA THR A 191 -4.37 -15.58 5.75
C THR A 191 -5.26 -14.96 4.67
N VAL A 192 -4.91 -13.74 4.20
CA VAL A 192 -5.61 -13.10 3.08
C VAL A 192 -5.51 -13.94 1.81
N VAL A 193 -4.30 -14.37 1.46
CA VAL A 193 -4.08 -15.20 0.26
C VAL A 193 -4.80 -16.54 0.38
N GLU A 194 -4.74 -17.19 1.53
CA GLU A 194 -5.46 -18.44 1.80
C GLU A 194 -6.97 -18.27 1.66
N ALA A 195 -7.53 -17.19 2.20
CA ALA A 195 -8.95 -16.89 2.08
C ALA A 195 -9.40 -16.79 0.62
N ILE A 196 -8.64 -16.04 -0.17
CA ILE A 196 -8.92 -15.86 -1.60
C ILE A 196 -8.79 -17.20 -2.34
N ALA A 197 -7.73 -17.96 -2.06
CA ALA A 197 -7.50 -19.27 -2.69
C ALA A 197 -8.63 -20.30 -2.42
N ASN A 198 -9.31 -20.17 -1.28
CA ASN A 198 -10.43 -21.04 -0.90
C ASN A 198 -11.81 -20.45 -1.23
N SER A 199 -11.88 -19.30 -1.89
CA SER A 199 -13.12 -18.61 -2.23
C SER A 199 -13.69 -19.03 -3.59
N ARG A 200 -14.90 -18.58 -3.87
CA ARG A 200 -15.57 -18.76 -5.18
C ARG A 200 -14.87 -18.02 -6.32
N VAL A 201 -14.12 -16.98 -5.99
CA VAL A 201 -13.40 -16.16 -6.97
C VAL A 201 -11.95 -16.58 -7.18
N ALA A 202 -11.49 -17.65 -6.51
CA ALA A 202 -10.11 -18.14 -6.62
C ALA A 202 -9.64 -18.32 -8.07
N GLY A 203 -10.52 -18.88 -8.93
CA GLY A 203 -10.21 -19.13 -10.35
C GLY A 203 -10.14 -17.88 -11.23
N SER A 204 -10.45 -16.70 -10.71
CA SER A 204 -10.50 -15.43 -11.45
C SER A 204 -9.84 -14.26 -10.75
N THR A 205 -9.09 -14.50 -9.68
CA THR A 205 -8.43 -13.47 -8.89
C THR A 205 -6.91 -13.56 -9.03
N LEU A 206 -6.30 -12.40 -9.23
CA LEU A 206 -4.86 -12.19 -9.08
C LEU A 206 -4.61 -11.33 -7.84
N VAL A 207 -3.66 -11.74 -7.02
CA VAL A 207 -3.20 -11.00 -5.86
C VAL A 207 -1.80 -10.50 -6.16
N PHE A 208 -1.63 -9.19 -6.11
CA PHE A 208 -0.33 -8.52 -6.19
C PHE A 208 0.02 -8.03 -4.79
N VAL A 209 1.18 -8.42 -4.30
CA VAL A 209 1.74 -7.96 -3.04
C VAL A 209 2.98 -7.16 -3.36
N ILE A 210 2.98 -5.91 -2.96
CA ILE A 210 4.04 -4.96 -3.27
C ILE A 210 4.35 -4.20 -1.99
N GLU A 211 5.61 -4.11 -1.67
CA GLU A 211 6.13 -3.18 -0.67
C GLU A 211 6.51 -1.88 -1.40
N ASP A 212 6.20 -0.74 -0.83
CA ASP A 212 6.40 0.56 -1.46
C ASP A 212 7.88 0.92 -1.61
N ASP A 213 8.67 0.76 -0.56
CA ASP A 213 10.12 0.91 -0.60
C ASP A 213 10.85 -0.04 0.37
N ALA A 214 12.17 -0.10 0.26
CA ALA A 214 13.00 -0.87 1.18
C ALA A 214 13.35 -0.02 2.41
N GLN A 215 13.05 -0.53 3.58
CA GLN A 215 13.43 0.10 4.86
C GLN A 215 14.96 0.21 5.02
N ASN A 216 15.39 1.09 5.90
CA ASN A 216 16.80 1.24 6.26
C ASN A 216 17.34 -0.03 6.93
N GLY A 217 18.29 -0.68 6.29
CA GLY A 217 18.89 -1.90 6.80
C GLY A 217 20.37 -2.04 6.43
N ALA A 218 21.05 -3.01 7.03
CA ALA A 218 22.47 -3.25 6.81
C ALA A 218 22.81 -3.74 5.40
N ASP A 219 21.87 -4.41 4.75
CA ASP A 219 21.97 -4.92 3.38
C ASP A 219 21.40 -3.95 2.34
N HIS A 220 21.12 -2.74 2.73
CA HIS A 220 20.46 -1.73 1.95
C HIS A 220 21.27 -1.39 0.69
N VAL A 221 20.96 -2.05 -0.40
CA VAL A 221 21.67 -1.92 -1.68
C VAL A 221 21.07 -0.82 -2.55
N ASP A 222 19.76 -0.73 -2.58
CA ASP A 222 19.01 0.24 -3.38
C ASP A 222 17.63 0.45 -2.75
N ALA A 223 17.30 1.68 -2.37
CA ALA A 223 16.03 2.03 -1.74
C ALA A 223 14.80 1.71 -2.61
N ARG A 224 15.00 1.60 -3.92
CA ARG A 224 13.94 1.26 -4.87
C ARG A 224 13.82 -0.23 -5.12
N ARG A 225 14.70 -1.03 -4.53
CA ARG A 225 14.65 -2.48 -4.67
C ARG A 225 13.85 -3.06 -3.51
N SER A 226 12.64 -3.41 -3.80
CA SER A 226 11.76 -4.15 -2.93
C SER A 226 11.38 -5.48 -3.57
N PHE A 227 10.53 -6.24 -2.91
CA PHE A 227 10.00 -7.48 -3.44
C PHE A 227 8.59 -7.29 -3.99
N ALA A 228 8.18 -8.22 -4.85
CA ALA A 228 6.79 -8.36 -5.23
C ALA A 228 6.40 -9.84 -5.29
N PHE A 229 5.26 -10.18 -4.75
CA PHE A 229 4.66 -11.49 -4.93
C PHE A 229 3.41 -11.38 -5.79
N VAL A 230 3.20 -12.38 -6.65
CA VAL A 230 1.97 -12.50 -7.42
C VAL A 230 1.41 -13.90 -7.21
N ALA A 231 0.15 -13.95 -6.78
CA ALA A 231 -0.55 -15.22 -6.57
C ALA A 231 -1.85 -15.27 -7.39
N GLY A 232 -2.20 -16.45 -7.87
CA GLY A 232 -3.45 -16.70 -8.59
C GLY A 232 -3.33 -17.74 -9.68
N PRO A 233 -4.45 -18.10 -10.36
CA PRO A 233 -4.49 -19.23 -11.28
C PRO A 233 -3.68 -19.02 -12.56
N TYR A 234 -3.36 -17.78 -12.92
CA TYR A 234 -2.63 -17.44 -14.14
C TYR A 234 -1.13 -17.24 -13.89
N VAL A 235 -0.67 -17.47 -12.67
CA VAL A 235 0.72 -17.27 -12.28
C VAL A 235 1.49 -18.59 -12.35
N ARG A 236 2.71 -18.55 -12.88
CA ARG A 236 3.61 -19.69 -12.83
C ARG A 236 4.06 -19.92 -11.38
N GLN A 237 3.58 -20.98 -10.77
CA GLN A 237 3.88 -21.32 -9.38
C GLN A 237 5.36 -21.63 -9.18
N GLY A 238 5.91 -21.20 -8.03
CA GLY A 238 7.29 -21.43 -7.63
C GLY A 238 8.33 -20.73 -8.50
N ALA A 239 7.91 -19.81 -9.37
CA ALA A 239 8.85 -19.05 -10.17
C ALA A 239 9.54 -17.99 -9.33
N VAL A 240 10.87 -17.92 -9.42
CA VAL A 240 11.69 -16.82 -8.93
C VAL A 240 12.15 -16.02 -10.12
N VAL A 241 11.83 -14.74 -10.17
CA VAL A 241 12.13 -13.86 -11.30
C VAL A 241 13.09 -12.79 -10.83
N SER A 242 14.27 -12.76 -11.45
CA SER A 242 15.30 -11.75 -11.18
C SER A 242 15.34 -10.64 -12.25
N THR A 243 14.41 -10.68 -13.20
CA THR A 243 14.22 -9.58 -14.15
C THR A 243 13.67 -8.39 -13.38
N ARG A 244 14.22 -7.21 -13.66
CA ARG A 244 13.74 -5.98 -13.06
C ARG A 244 12.33 -5.65 -13.57
N TYR A 245 11.44 -5.45 -12.62
CA TYR A 245 10.13 -4.87 -12.85
C TYR A 245 10.00 -3.58 -12.02
N THR A 246 9.16 -2.70 -12.47
CA THR A 246 8.78 -1.48 -11.75
C THR A 246 7.30 -1.52 -11.42
N THR A 247 6.84 -0.64 -10.54
CA THR A 247 5.41 -0.47 -10.26
C THR A 247 4.62 -0.15 -11.52
N VAL A 248 5.22 0.56 -12.49
CA VAL A 248 4.60 0.81 -13.80
C VAL A 248 4.31 -0.49 -14.56
N ASN A 249 5.20 -1.49 -14.47
CA ASN A 249 4.96 -2.79 -15.09
C ASN A 249 3.80 -3.55 -14.42
N VAL A 250 3.64 -3.37 -13.12
CA VAL A 250 2.51 -3.97 -12.38
C VAL A 250 1.18 -3.33 -12.76
N LEU A 251 1.18 -2.03 -13.06
CA LEU A 251 -0.01 -1.29 -13.46
C LEU A 251 -0.44 -1.52 -14.91
N ARG A 252 0.43 -2.09 -15.76
CA ARG A 252 0.18 -2.41 -17.17
C ARG A 252 -0.30 -3.84 -17.38
#